data_00499b8e773bf04cce9b8873c9a5703a
#
_entry.id   00499b8e773bf04cce9b8873c9a5703a
#
_cell.length_a   1.000
_cell.length_b   1.000
_cell.length_c   1.000
_cell.angle_alpha   90.00
_cell.angle_beta   90.00
_cell.angle_gamma   90.00
#
_symmetry.space_group_name_H-M   'P 1'
#
loop_
_entity.id
_entity.type
_entity.pdbx_description
1 polymer ?
#
loop_
_entity_poly.entity_id
_entity_poly.type
_entity_poly.pdbx_seq_one_letter_code
_entity_poly.pdbx_strand_id
1 'polypeptide(L)'
;MKGKSKLAIRRPIGRRLGLACSRMRLWLIAAGMILALGVLVFAAFFQSFETDDAGWFFATRVPTLTRGVPSKLGAFHAEDSGGAFTRWGGYSKTFPPGGYTTSIDIYLDISPQYMTGGLTPYANDTRFDWTSAISTPNCGHRRDFVFNAGFYTDTDATGTGPRFVISASNNAGRGGAFPKNPGRMPYTVYAEGWYTFEHRFRDNGFGVLAVDLTLKNTLGVPLMMWTLSDPSDVIGTTVGGNRYGWFALDEFPGGLAFDNSALVGFQDYCVAPPSTAGAKVTGGGWIEVVGGKATFGLTAQVKDGSPTGNLTYQDHVQNRTVKSTSITAVIVNGNCAQILGTATVNGTGAFGFQVTVCDNGEPGKDTDTFSISMSDGYSASGTLRGGNIQIH
;
A
#
# COMPACT_ATOMS: atom_id res chain seq x y z
N MET A 1 -16.61 -91.67 3.67
CA MET A 1 -15.32 -92.39 3.71
C MET A 1 -14.28 -91.30 3.88
N LYS A 2 -13.69 -91.21 5.03
CA LYS A 2 -12.29 -91.40 5.38
C LYS A 2 -11.35 -90.58 4.47
N GLY A 3 -10.46 -89.75 4.95
CA GLY A 3 -9.82 -89.65 6.23
C GLY A 3 -8.83 -88.45 6.18
N LYS A 4 -8.66 -87.87 7.33
CA LYS A 4 -7.42 -87.67 8.13
C LYS A 4 -6.23 -87.14 7.39
N SER A 5 -5.79 -85.98 7.84
CA SER A 5 -4.78 -85.68 8.87
C SER A 5 -3.47 -85.28 8.23
N LYS A 6 -2.85 -84.14 8.58
CA LYS A 6 -1.99 -83.94 9.71
C LYS A 6 -1.39 -82.52 9.74
N LEU A 7 -1.39 -82.00 10.86
CA LEU A 7 -0.57 -80.96 11.50
C LEU A 7 0.92 -81.04 11.18
N ALA A 8 1.57 -79.91 10.89
CA ALA A 8 2.95 -79.68 11.22
C ALA A 8 3.25 -78.20 11.47
N ILE A 9 3.53 -77.96 12.70
CA ILE A 9 4.13 -76.78 13.28
C ILE A 9 5.57 -76.63 12.82
N ARG A 10 6.03 -75.44 12.44
CA ARG A 10 7.36 -74.97 12.84
C ARG A 10 7.47 -73.45 12.77
N ARG A 11 8.06 -72.94 13.80
CA ARG A 11 8.42 -71.57 14.20
C ARG A 11 9.69 -71.06 13.47
N PRO A 12 10.26 -69.92 13.91
CA PRO A 12 10.25 -68.63 13.19
C PRO A 12 11.66 -68.21 12.81
N ILE A 13 11.79 -67.33 11.85
CA ILE A 13 13.04 -66.57 11.68
C ILE A 13 12.67 -65.13 11.51
N GLY A 14 13.17 -64.37 12.47
CA GLY A 14 13.01 -62.99 12.57
C GLY A 14 14.08 -62.21 11.81
N ARG A 15 13.90 -60.93 11.88
CA ARG A 15 14.83 -59.79 11.67
C ARG A 15 15.03 -59.31 10.25
N ARG A 16 14.68 -58.09 10.15
CA ARG A 16 15.27 -56.90 9.48
C ARG A 16 14.28 -56.19 8.55
N LEU A 17 13.52 -55.31 9.10
CA LEU A 17 12.95 -54.15 8.42
C LEU A 17 12.94 -53.02 9.42
N GLY A 18 14.05 -52.36 9.55
CA GLY A 18 14.21 -51.12 10.23
C GLY A 18 15.32 -50.37 9.56
N LEU A 19 15.03 -49.22 9.03
CA LEU A 19 15.94 -48.23 8.41
C LEU A 19 15.60 -47.88 6.95
N ALA A 20 14.40 -47.44 6.69
CA ALA A 20 14.09 -46.73 5.45
C ALA A 20 13.05 -45.60 5.61
N CYS A 21 12.70 -45.21 6.85
CA CYS A 21 11.61 -44.21 7.08
C CYS A 21 12.07 -42.90 7.76
N SER A 22 13.39 -42.67 7.92
CA SER A 22 13.86 -41.44 8.57
C SER A 22 14.53 -40.43 7.63
N ARG A 23 14.71 -40.76 6.33
CA ARG A 23 15.27 -39.81 5.37
C ARG A 23 14.25 -39.07 4.49
N MET A 24 13.00 -39.46 4.54
CA MET A 24 11.95 -38.81 3.73
C MET A 24 11.19 -37.73 4.48
N ARG A 25 11.37 -37.63 5.81
CA ARG A 25 10.76 -36.53 6.61
C ARG A 25 11.62 -35.27 6.75
N LEU A 26 12.90 -35.32 6.41
CA LEU A 26 13.76 -34.12 6.44
C LEU A 26 13.69 -33.28 5.17
N TRP A 27 13.21 -33.81 4.05
CA TRP A 27 13.08 -33.06 2.79
C TRP A 27 11.76 -32.31 2.65
N LEU A 28 10.73 -32.66 3.44
CA LEU A 28 9.45 -31.95 3.45
C LEU A 28 9.42 -30.76 4.41
N ILE A 29 10.43 -30.64 5.31
CA ILE A 29 10.56 -29.46 6.19
C ILE A 29 11.46 -28.40 5.54
N ALA A 30 12.37 -28.81 4.64
CA ALA A 30 13.22 -27.86 3.92
C ALA A 30 12.52 -27.19 2.71
N ALA A 31 11.44 -27.76 2.18
CA ALA A 31 10.65 -27.20 1.09
C ALA A 31 9.53 -26.25 1.55
N GLY A 32 9.25 -26.21 2.85
CA GLY A 32 8.23 -25.34 3.45
C GLY A 32 8.77 -24.00 3.98
N MET A 33 10.07 -23.74 3.87
CA MET A 33 10.72 -22.52 4.40
C MET A 33 11.30 -21.60 3.32
N ILE A 34 10.94 -21.77 2.07
CA ILE A 34 11.34 -20.89 0.97
C ILE A 34 10.08 -20.28 0.36
N LEU A 35 9.26 -19.61 1.15
CA LEU A 35 8.24 -18.69 0.61
C LEU A 35 7.76 -17.74 1.68
N ALA A 36 8.56 -16.77 2.04
CA ALA A 36 8.14 -15.48 2.59
C ALA A 36 9.36 -14.54 2.71
N LEU A 37 10.22 -14.44 1.70
CA LEU A 37 10.90 -13.17 1.46
C LEU A 37 9.94 -12.34 0.61
N GLY A 38 8.81 -11.98 1.19
CA GLY A 38 8.06 -10.84 0.75
C GLY A 38 9.01 -9.66 0.89
N VAL A 39 9.35 -9.03 -0.21
CA VAL A 39 9.92 -7.68 -0.21
C VAL A 39 8.95 -6.86 0.63
N LEU A 40 9.33 -6.48 1.85
CA LEU A 40 8.60 -5.51 2.66
C LEU A 40 8.74 -4.20 1.91
N VAL A 41 7.85 -3.96 0.98
CA VAL A 41 7.69 -2.66 0.33
C VAL A 41 7.00 -1.80 1.38
N PHE A 42 7.78 -0.96 2.07
CA PHE A 42 7.21 -0.01 3.01
C PHE A 42 6.31 0.96 2.25
N ALA A 43 5.09 1.14 2.72
CA ALA A 43 4.20 2.15 2.21
C ALA A 43 4.82 3.53 2.51
N ALA A 44 4.90 4.39 1.50
CA ALA A 44 5.30 5.80 1.70
C ALA A 44 4.21 6.56 2.47
N PHE A 45 2.97 6.07 2.42
CA PHE A 45 1.83 6.51 3.21
C PHE A 45 0.97 5.27 3.50
N PHE A 46 0.50 5.16 4.74
CA PHE A 46 -0.48 4.16 5.14
C PHE A 46 -1.38 4.74 6.23
N GLN A 47 -2.68 4.55 6.09
CA GLN A 47 -3.68 4.91 7.09
C GLN A 47 -4.71 3.79 7.20
N SER A 48 -4.82 3.22 8.40
CA SER A 48 -5.79 2.16 8.74
C SER A 48 -6.90 2.65 9.66
N PHE A 49 -6.88 3.91 10.01
CA PHE A 49 -7.84 4.54 10.95
C PHE A 49 -7.87 3.94 12.36
N GLU A 50 -6.94 3.07 12.72
CA GLU A 50 -6.93 2.44 14.05
C GLU A 50 -6.60 3.43 15.17
N THR A 51 -5.76 4.42 14.90
CA THR A 51 -5.36 5.43 15.89
C THR A 51 -5.98 6.80 15.65
N ASP A 52 -5.98 7.24 14.38
CA ASP A 52 -6.41 8.58 13.98
C ASP A 52 -6.87 8.58 12.51
N ASP A 53 -7.12 9.75 11.95
CA ASP A 53 -7.45 9.99 10.54
C ASP A 53 -6.37 10.82 9.82
N ALA A 54 -5.14 10.83 10.34
CA ALA A 54 -4.06 11.65 9.85
C ALA A 54 -3.79 11.45 8.35
N GLY A 55 -3.63 12.58 7.64
CA GLY A 55 -3.42 12.60 6.19
C GLY A 55 -4.69 12.51 5.35
N TRP A 56 -5.86 12.43 5.98
CA TRP A 56 -7.16 12.52 5.34
C TRP A 56 -7.87 13.84 5.67
N PHE A 57 -8.71 14.29 4.75
CA PHE A 57 -9.57 15.48 4.88
C PHE A 57 -11.00 15.05 4.55
N PHE A 58 -11.97 15.58 5.28
CA PHE A 58 -13.41 15.26 5.15
C PHE A 58 -13.71 13.76 5.30
N ALA A 59 -12.87 13.04 6.02
CA ALA A 59 -13.12 11.70 6.49
C ALA A 59 -13.53 11.75 7.97
N THR A 60 -14.43 10.88 8.36
CA THR A 60 -14.83 10.71 9.77
C THR A 60 -14.42 9.32 10.23
N ARG A 61 -13.50 9.25 11.19
CA ARG A 61 -13.12 7.99 11.82
C ARG A 61 -14.25 7.46 12.70
N VAL A 62 -14.66 6.23 12.48
CA VAL A 62 -15.78 5.59 13.19
C VAL A 62 -15.42 4.20 13.70
N PRO A 63 -16.02 3.73 14.82
CA PRO A 63 -15.79 2.38 15.30
C PRO A 63 -16.43 1.33 14.37
N THR A 64 -15.86 0.11 14.40
CA THR A 64 -16.42 -1.06 13.72
C THR A 64 -17.90 -1.23 14.03
N LEU A 65 -18.65 -1.72 13.05
CA LEU A 65 -20.11 -1.87 13.08
C LEU A 65 -20.90 -0.56 13.09
N THR A 66 -20.25 0.60 12.93
CA THR A 66 -20.98 1.82 12.61
C THR A 66 -21.81 1.58 11.35
N ARG A 67 -23.08 1.88 11.41
CA ARG A 67 -24.07 1.58 10.36
C ARG A 67 -24.05 0.12 9.86
N GLY A 68 -23.59 -0.83 10.69
CA GLY A 68 -23.52 -2.24 10.35
C GLY A 68 -22.24 -2.66 9.61
N VAL A 69 -21.35 -1.74 9.24
CA VAL A 69 -20.11 -2.04 8.54
C VAL A 69 -19.02 -2.52 9.50
N PRO A 70 -18.52 -3.75 9.36
CA PRO A 70 -17.35 -4.18 10.12
C PRO A 70 -16.10 -3.50 9.54
N SER A 71 -15.17 -3.05 10.37
CA SER A 71 -13.87 -2.57 9.90
C SER A 71 -13.12 -3.66 9.12
N LYS A 72 -12.37 -3.29 8.12
CA LYS A 72 -11.57 -4.25 7.31
C LYS A 72 -10.50 -4.92 8.15
N LEU A 73 -9.81 -4.13 8.97
CA LEU A 73 -8.87 -4.58 10.00
C LEU A 73 -9.18 -3.83 11.29
N GLY A 74 -8.93 -4.49 12.44
CA GLY A 74 -9.00 -3.87 13.74
C GLY A 74 -10.40 -3.41 14.18
N ALA A 75 -10.48 -2.22 14.80
CA ALA A 75 -11.66 -1.72 15.49
C ALA A 75 -12.26 -0.45 14.88
N PHE A 76 -11.62 0.16 13.91
CA PHE A 76 -12.06 1.41 13.30
C PHE A 76 -11.94 1.38 11.78
N HIS A 77 -12.71 2.23 11.12
CA HIS A 77 -12.62 2.55 9.70
C HIS A 77 -13.01 4.03 9.52
N ALA A 78 -13.06 4.52 8.31
CA ALA A 78 -13.52 5.87 8.01
C ALA A 78 -14.77 5.87 7.17
N GLU A 79 -15.54 6.96 7.27
CA GLU A 79 -16.65 7.28 6.39
C GLU A 79 -16.38 8.59 5.66
N ASP A 80 -16.75 8.65 4.38
CA ASP A 80 -16.73 9.88 3.61
C ASP A 80 -17.83 10.83 4.12
N SER A 81 -17.46 12.04 4.45
CA SER A 81 -18.40 13.10 4.88
C SER A 81 -18.62 14.18 3.82
N GLY A 82 -18.38 13.85 2.55
CA GLY A 82 -18.62 14.74 1.43
C GLY A 82 -17.38 15.08 0.61
N GLY A 83 -16.80 14.08 -0.05
CA GLY A 83 -15.64 14.22 -0.92
C GLY A 83 -14.32 14.11 -0.15
N ALA A 84 -14.21 13.08 0.68
CA ALA A 84 -12.99 12.78 1.41
C ALA A 84 -11.79 12.61 0.47
N PHE A 85 -10.64 13.14 0.87
CA PHE A 85 -9.43 13.07 0.07
C PHE A 85 -8.18 12.96 0.93
N THR A 86 -7.12 12.42 0.31
CA THR A 86 -5.77 12.36 0.89
C THR A 86 -4.74 12.89 -0.10
N ARG A 87 -3.69 13.51 0.43
CA ARG A 87 -2.50 13.88 -0.34
C ARG A 87 -1.39 12.85 -0.26
N TRP A 88 -1.69 11.67 0.31
CA TRP A 88 -0.73 10.59 0.49
C TRP A 88 0.52 11.00 1.28
N GLY A 89 0.38 11.87 2.27
CA GLY A 89 1.48 12.47 3.02
C GLY A 89 2.12 13.69 2.34
N GLY A 90 1.91 13.87 1.05
CA GLY A 90 2.44 15.01 0.27
C GLY A 90 2.36 14.75 -1.23
N TYR A 91 2.56 15.80 -2.05
CA TYR A 91 2.64 15.66 -3.51
C TYR A 91 4.04 15.23 -3.93
N SER A 92 4.13 14.40 -4.98
CA SER A 92 5.39 14.08 -5.62
C SER A 92 5.52 14.82 -6.94
N LYS A 93 6.68 15.47 -7.15
CA LYS A 93 6.99 16.18 -8.41
C LYS A 93 7.65 15.28 -9.44
N THR A 94 8.27 14.17 -9.01
CA THR A 94 8.96 13.24 -9.89
C THR A 94 8.25 11.90 -9.94
N PHE A 95 8.30 11.28 -11.12
CA PHE A 95 7.83 9.90 -11.28
C PHE A 95 8.93 8.94 -10.84
N PRO A 96 8.69 8.09 -9.82
CA PRO A 96 9.73 7.22 -9.30
C PRO A 96 10.09 6.11 -10.30
N PRO A 97 11.37 5.72 -10.39
CA PRO A 97 11.77 4.52 -11.13
C PRO A 97 10.98 3.29 -10.66
N GLY A 98 10.42 2.53 -11.62
CA GLY A 98 9.56 1.39 -11.32
C GLY A 98 8.10 1.73 -11.00
N GLY A 99 7.77 3.01 -10.91
CA GLY A 99 6.41 3.49 -10.65
C GLY A 99 6.01 3.41 -9.17
N TYR A 100 4.73 3.60 -8.92
CA TYR A 100 4.14 3.55 -7.57
C TYR A 100 2.72 3.00 -7.62
N THR A 101 2.19 2.63 -6.46
CA THR A 101 0.84 2.09 -6.31
C THR A 101 0.08 2.86 -5.24
N THR A 102 -1.16 3.24 -5.53
CA THR A 102 -2.10 3.72 -4.52
C THR A 102 -3.23 2.73 -4.36
N SER A 103 -3.72 2.54 -3.15
CA SER A 103 -4.84 1.63 -2.87
C SER A 103 -5.71 2.15 -1.74
N ILE A 104 -6.97 1.74 -1.75
CA ILE A 104 -7.95 1.97 -0.70
C ILE A 104 -8.90 0.77 -0.66
N ASP A 105 -9.31 0.37 0.52
CA ASP A 105 -10.42 -0.56 0.69
C ASP A 105 -11.72 0.22 0.83
N ILE A 106 -12.72 -0.09 0.02
CA ILE A 106 -14.07 0.51 0.05
C ILE A 106 -15.09 -0.60 0.30
N TYR A 107 -16.02 -0.37 1.23
CA TYR A 107 -17.10 -1.31 1.49
C TYR A 107 -18.22 -1.12 0.47
N LEU A 108 -18.49 -2.15 -0.29
CA LEU A 108 -19.62 -2.16 -1.23
C LEU A 108 -20.82 -2.82 -0.54
N ASP A 109 -21.74 -1.98 -0.10
CA ASP A 109 -22.95 -2.43 0.57
C ASP A 109 -24.06 -2.72 -0.44
N ILE A 110 -24.46 -3.99 -0.51
CA ILE A 110 -25.53 -4.45 -1.39
C ILE A 110 -26.73 -4.91 -0.54
N SER A 111 -26.53 -5.05 0.78
CA SER A 111 -27.51 -5.58 1.71
C SER A 111 -28.66 -4.60 1.97
N PRO A 112 -29.93 -5.04 1.87
CA PRO A 112 -31.04 -4.22 2.27
C PRO A 112 -31.03 -3.77 3.75
N GLN A 113 -30.35 -4.51 4.62
CA GLN A 113 -30.25 -4.16 6.05
C GLN A 113 -29.37 -2.96 6.29
N TYR A 114 -28.25 -2.87 5.61
CA TYR A 114 -27.40 -1.69 5.66
C TYR A 114 -28.05 -0.49 4.97
N MET A 115 -28.55 -0.70 3.76
CA MET A 115 -29.28 0.33 3.03
C MET A 115 -30.50 0.84 3.80
N THR A 116 -31.03 0.02 4.70
CA THR A 116 -32.19 0.44 5.47
C THR A 116 -31.84 0.95 6.86
N GLY A 117 -30.76 0.71 7.52
CA GLY A 117 -30.41 1.22 8.86
C GLY A 117 -31.43 2.19 9.48
N GLY A 118 -32.71 2.00 9.12
CA GLY A 118 -33.83 2.92 9.25
C GLY A 118 -33.90 3.98 8.14
N LEU A 119 -33.07 3.91 7.11
CA LEU A 119 -32.99 4.83 5.99
C LEU A 119 -33.60 4.22 4.72
N THR A 120 -33.91 5.09 3.76
CA THR A 120 -34.39 4.67 2.43
C THR A 120 -33.29 3.90 1.71
N PRO A 121 -33.59 2.76 1.06
CA PRO A 121 -32.65 2.06 0.21
C PRO A 121 -32.01 2.98 -0.82
N TYR A 122 -30.77 2.69 -1.24
CA TYR A 122 -30.14 3.45 -2.32
C TYR A 122 -31.01 3.47 -3.57
N ALA A 123 -31.11 4.62 -4.20
CA ALA A 123 -31.79 4.74 -5.47
C ALA A 123 -31.01 3.96 -6.54
N ASN A 124 -31.75 3.50 -7.58
CA ASN A 124 -31.10 2.97 -8.78
C ASN A 124 -30.21 4.06 -9.40
N ASP A 125 -29.00 3.68 -9.80
CA ASP A 125 -27.98 4.58 -10.37
C ASP A 125 -27.37 5.58 -9.37
N THR A 126 -27.31 5.20 -8.07
CA THR A 126 -26.51 5.93 -7.07
C THR A 126 -25.02 5.64 -7.29
N ARG A 127 -24.20 6.66 -7.36
CA ARG A 127 -22.81 6.56 -7.83
C ARG A 127 -21.79 7.09 -6.85
N PHE A 128 -20.54 6.54 -6.97
CA PHE A 128 -19.33 7.18 -6.47
C PHE A 128 -18.20 7.06 -7.49
N ASP A 129 -17.27 8.00 -7.42
CA ASP A 129 -16.04 8.00 -8.21
C ASP A 129 -14.85 8.04 -7.25
N TRP A 130 -14.01 6.99 -7.28
CA TRP A 130 -12.72 6.98 -6.57
C TRP A 130 -11.59 7.31 -7.55
N THR A 131 -10.85 8.37 -7.25
CA THR A 131 -9.83 8.94 -8.12
C THR A 131 -8.46 8.85 -7.48
N SER A 132 -7.45 8.51 -8.28
CA SER A 132 -6.05 8.80 -7.96
C SER A 132 -5.46 9.68 -9.07
N ALA A 133 -4.93 10.84 -8.68
CA ALA A 133 -4.47 11.86 -9.61
C ALA A 133 -2.95 11.93 -9.69
N ILE A 134 -2.44 12.25 -10.88
CA ILE A 134 -1.02 12.52 -11.12
C ILE A 134 -0.74 14.02 -11.19
N SER A 135 0.48 14.39 -10.83
CA SER A 135 1.02 15.74 -10.95
C SER A 135 1.80 15.95 -12.24
N THR A 136 2.02 17.22 -12.58
CA THR A 136 3.12 17.64 -13.45
C THR A 136 4.42 17.72 -12.63
N PRO A 137 5.62 17.82 -13.29
CA PRO A 137 6.87 18.07 -12.58
C PRO A 137 6.90 19.37 -11.75
N ASN A 138 5.99 20.31 -12.03
CA ASN A 138 5.80 21.53 -11.25
C ASN A 138 4.70 21.42 -10.18
N CYS A 139 4.32 20.17 -9.79
CA CYS A 139 3.33 19.90 -8.77
C CYS A 139 1.89 20.34 -9.11
N GLY A 140 1.64 20.79 -10.33
CA GLY A 140 0.30 21.06 -10.84
C GLY A 140 -0.49 19.75 -11.06
N HIS A 141 -1.81 19.84 -11.15
CA HIS A 141 -2.63 18.72 -11.57
C HIS A 141 -2.38 18.37 -13.05
N ARG A 142 -2.28 17.09 -13.36
CA ARG A 142 -2.12 16.63 -14.74
C ARG A 142 -3.31 15.84 -15.23
N ARG A 143 -3.67 14.77 -14.53
CA ARG A 143 -4.75 13.86 -14.97
C ARG A 143 -5.29 13.05 -13.80
N ASP A 144 -6.56 12.72 -13.88
CA ASP A 144 -7.26 11.82 -12.98
C ASP A 144 -7.39 10.43 -13.61
N PHE A 145 -7.23 9.41 -12.78
CA PHE A 145 -7.55 8.01 -13.08
C PHE A 145 -8.62 7.56 -12.11
N VAL A 146 -9.77 7.15 -12.64
CA VAL A 146 -11.01 7.08 -11.90
C VAL A 146 -11.62 5.69 -11.99
N PHE A 147 -11.90 5.08 -10.86
CA PHE A 147 -12.90 4.03 -10.78
C PHE A 147 -14.27 4.68 -10.70
N ASN A 148 -15.10 4.41 -11.71
CA ASN A 148 -16.48 4.84 -11.72
C ASN A 148 -17.35 3.69 -11.26
N ALA A 149 -18.04 3.83 -10.14
CA ALA A 149 -18.86 2.81 -9.54
C ALA A 149 -20.30 3.29 -9.36
N GLY A 150 -21.25 2.43 -9.65
CA GLY A 150 -22.66 2.70 -9.47
C GLY A 150 -23.40 1.52 -8.87
N PHE A 151 -24.31 1.80 -7.95
CA PHE A 151 -25.26 0.86 -7.42
C PHE A 151 -26.52 0.83 -8.30
N TYR A 152 -26.94 -0.36 -8.71
CA TYR A 152 -28.08 -0.55 -9.59
C TYR A 152 -29.01 -1.62 -9.06
N THR A 153 -30.32 -1.40 -9.29
CA THR A 153 -31.40 -2.35 -8.93
C THR A 153 -32.21 -2.81 -10.15
N ASP A 154 -31.96 -2.21 -11.30
CA ASP A 154 -32.63 -2.50 -12.57
C ASP A 154 -32.13 -3.80 -13.23
N THR A 155 -32.66 -4.08 -14.41
CA THR A 155 -32.22 -5.18 -15.27
C THR A 155 -31.68 -4.62 -16.58
N ASP A 156 -30.45 -4.98 -16.89
CA ASP A 156 -29.78 -4.63 -18.17
C ASP A 156 -28.69 -5.65 -18.53
N ALA A 157 -27.84 -5.30 -19.51
CA ALA A 157 -26.74 -6.17 -19.97
C ALA A 157 -25.68 -6.45 -18.89
N THR A 158 -25.63 -5.68 -17.81
CA THR A 158 -24.69 -5.88 -16.70
C THR A 158 -25.24 -6.79 -15.62
N GLY A 159 -26.53 -7.07 -15.61
CA GLY A 159 -27.19 -7.98 -14.67
C GLY A 159 -28.56 -7.53 -14.22
N THR A 160 -29.03 -8.11 -13.12
CA THR A 160 -30.35 -7.86 -12.55
C THR A 160 -30.28 -7.82 -11.03
N GLY A 161 -31.12 -6.99 -10.42
CA GLY A 161 -31.19 -6.82 -8.97
C GLY A 161 -30.03 -6.02 -8.38
N PRO A 162 -29.96 -5.92 -7.03
CA PRO A 162 -28.95 -5.11 -6.35
C PRO A 162 -27.53 -5.56 -6.71
N ARG A 163 -26.74 -4.63 -7.23
CA ARG A 163 -25.35 -4.85 -7.64
C ARG A 163 -24.58 -3.54 -7.76
N PHE A 164 -23.26 -3.61 -7.65
CA PHE A 164 -22.38 -2.55 -8.11
C PHE A 164 -21.88 -2.88 -9.51
N VAL A 165 -21.83 -1.87 -10.36
CA VAL A 165 -21.18 -1.93 -11.67
C VAL A 165 -20.04 -0.94 -11.67
N ILE A 166 -18.82 -1.43 -11.96
CA ILE A 166 -17.57 -0.69 -11.83
C ILE A 166 -16.87 -0.68 -13.18
N SER A 167 -16.42 0.49 -13.60
CA SER A 167 -15.58 0.68 -14.78
C SER A 167 -14.49 1.71 -14.50
N ALA A 168 -13.60 1.96 -15.48
CA ALA A 168 -12.48 2.87 -15.33
C ALA A 168 -12.48 3.96 -16.39
N SER A 169 -11.93 5.15 -16.02
CA SER A 169 -11.67 6.26 -16.95
C SER A 169 -10.43 7.05 -16.52
N ASN A 170 -9.90 7.82 -17.46
CA ASN A 170 -8.75 8.71 -17.22
C ASN A 170 -9.10 10.20 -17.20
N ASN A 171 -10.35 10.51 -16.99
CA ASN A 171 -10.89 11.83 -16.66
C ASN A 171 -12.23 11.63 -15.99
N ALA A 172 -12.66 12.57 -15.16
CA ALA A 172 -13.97 12.60 -14.53
C ALA A 172 -15.09 12.89 -15.55
N GLY A 173 -15.05 12.24 -16.69
CA GLY A 173 -16.06 12.39 -17.74
C GLY A 173 -17.34 11.66 -17.36
N ARG A 174 -18.35 12.36 -16.94
CA ARG A 174 -19.65 11.86 -16.54
C ARG A 174 -20.65 11.93 -17.69
N GLY A 175 -20.39 11.31 -18.81
CA GLY A 175 -21.31 11.29 -19.92
C GLY A 175 -21.91 9.90 -20.15
N GLY A 176 -23.23 9.81 -20.30
CA GLY A 176 -23.92 8.60 -20.76
C GLY A 176 -24.04 7.46 -19.73
N ALA A 177 -24.15 6.23 -20.23
CA ALA A 177 -24.35 4.98 -19.47
C ALA A 177 -23.12 4.49 -18.67
N PHE A 178 -22.44 5.36 -18.07
CA PHE A 178 -21.29 5.26 -17.23
C PHE A 178 -21.73 5.05 -15.77
N PRO A 179 -21.22 4.06 -15.04
CA PRO A 179 -20.19 3.09 -15.39
C PRO A 179 -20.62 1.91 -16.28
N LYS A 180 -21.90 1.74 -16.57
CA LYS A 180 -22.45 0.61 -17.33
C LYS A 180 -22.07 0.57 -18.81
N ASN A 181 -21.27 1.52 -19.32
CA ASN A 181 -20.88 1.57 -20.73
C ASN A 181 -20.11 0.30 -21.14
N PRO A 182 -20.66 -0.54 -22.05
CA PRO A 182 -20.00 -1.78 -22.48
C PRO A 182 -18.60 -1.57 -23.08
N GLY A 183 -18.37 -0.41 -23.75
CA GLY A 183 -17.06 -0.06 -24.30
C GLY A 183 -15.97 0.14 -23.26
N ARG A 184 -16.31 0.19 -21.96
CA ARG A 184 -15.39 0.28 -20.84
C ARG A 184 -15.16 -1.06 -20.13
N MET A 185 -15.75 -2.15 -20.63
CA MET A 185 -15.67 -3.49 -20.04
C MET A 185 -16.01 -3.48 -18.54
N PRO A 186 -17.23 -3.05 -18.14
CA PRO A 186 -17.60 -2.95 -16.74
C PRO A 186 -17.56 -4.30 -16.05
N TYR A 187 -17.19 -4.30 -14.76
CA TYR A 187 -17.25 -5.46 -13.90
C TYR A 187 -18.42 -5.32 -12.92
N THR A 188 -19.15 -6.42 -12.71
CA THR A 188 -20.32 -6.43 -11.82
C THR A 188 -20.02 -7.17 -10.52
N VAL A 189 -20.32 -6.53 -9.40
CA VAL A 189 -20.17 -7.05 -8.05
C VAL A 189 -21.55 -7.34 -7.47
N TYR A 190 -21.78 -8.59 -7.06
CA TYR A 190 -23.03 -9.03 -6.43
C TYR A 190 -22.88 -9.40 -4.93
N ALA A 191 -21.66 -9.42 -4.42
CA ALA A 191 -21.40 -9.77 -3.03
C ALA A 191 -21.05 -8.50 -2.24
N GLU A 192 -21.72 -8.35 -1.09
CA GLU A 192 -21.39 -7.34 -0.10
C GLU A 192 -20.01 -7.58 0.50
N GLY A 193 -19.29 -6.51 0.82
CA GLY A 193 -18.02 -6.61 1.53
C GLY A 193 -16.99 -5.57 1.12
N TRP A 194 -15.79 -5.74 1.65
CA TRP A 194 -14.63 -4.92 1.36
C TRP A 194 -13.99 -5.30 0.03
N TYR A 195 -13.72 -4.30 -0.79
CA TYR A 195 -13.02 -4.43 -2.07
C TYR A 195 -11.87 -3.45 -2.12
N THR A 196 -10.72 -3.89 -2.63
CA THR A 196 -9.56 -3.02 -2.81
C THR A 196 -9.59 -2.40 -4.21
N PHE A 197 -9.51 -1.09 -4.26
CA PHE A 197 -9.39 -0.26 -5.46
C PHE A 197 -7.94 0.20 -5.57
N GLU A 198 -7.19 -0.41 -6.47
CA GLU A 198 -5.76 -0.20 -6.64
C GLU A 198 -5.44 0.47 -7.97
N HIS A 199 -4.59 1.52 -7.92
CA HIS A 199 -4.00 2.14 -9.10
C HIS A 199 -2.50 1.86 -9.09
N ARG A 200 -1.98 1.20 -10.12
CA ARG A 200 -0.56 1.03 -10.34
C ARG A 200 -0.10 1.94 -11.48
N PHE A 201 0.68 2.94 -11.14
CA PHE A 201 1.30 3.89 -12.07
C PHE A 201 2.65 3.35 -12.49
N ARG A 202 2.88 3.19 -13.79
CA ARG A 202 4.13 2.63 -14.33
C ARG A 202 4.48 3.22 -15.69
N ASP A 203 5.74 3.09 -16.09
CA ASP A 203 6.16 3.29 -17.46
C ASP A 203 5.60 2.14 -18.33
N ASN A 204 5.12 2.45 -19.52
CA ASN A 204 4.71 1.44 -20.51
C ASN A 204 5.89 0.80 -21.25
N GLY A 205 7.14 1.18 -20.92
CA GLY A 205 8.38 0.75 -21.56
C GLY A 205 8.88 1.73 -22.64
N PHE A 206 8.13 2.81 -22.90
CA PHE A 206 8.45 3.82 -23.92
C PHE A 206 8.47 5.24 -23.35
N GLY A 207 8.60 5.39 -22.04
CA GLY A 207 8.59 6.69 -21.36
C GLY A 207 7.21 7.35 -21.26
N VAL A 208 6.14 6.61 -21.50
CA VAL A 208 4.76 7.11 -21.40
C VAL A 208 4.06 6.39 -20.23
N LEU A 209 3.27 7.12 -19.48
CA LEU A 209 2.52 6.59 -18.36
C LEU A 209 1.47 5.58 -18.82
N ALA A 210 1.45 4.44 -18.14
CA ALA A 210 0.33 3.51 -18.10
C ALA A 210 -0.13 3.34 -16.66
N VAL A 211 -1.43 3.29 -16.45
CA VAL A 211 -2.04 3.09 -15.13
C VAL A 211 -2.96 1.88 -15.18
N ASP A 212 -2.62 0.88 -14.36
CA ASP A 212 -3.45 -0.29 -14.19
C ASP A 212 -4.38 -0.04 -12.99
N LEU A 213 -5.69 -0.02 -13.26
CA LEU A 213 -6.73 0.07 -12.24
C LEU A 213 -7.21 -1.35 -11.96
N THR A 214 -6.92 -1.88 -10.77
CA THR A 214 -7.26 -3.25 -10.40
C THR A 214 -8.28 -3.26 -9.26
N LEU A 215 -9.43 -3.88 -9.53
CA LEU A 215 -10.41 -4.22 -8.49
C LEU A 215 -10.05 -5.59 -7.91
N LYS A 216 -9.93 -5.68 -6.57
CA LYS A 216 -9.64 -6.92 -5.86
C LYS A 216 -10.73 -7.23 -4.85
N ASN A 217 -10.97 -8.50 -4.59
CA ASN A 217 -11.90 -8.93 -3.54
C ASN A 217 -11.26 -8.81 -2.14
N THR A 218 -12.04 -9.15 -1.10
CA THR A 218 -11.62 -9.13 0.31
C THR A 218 -10.35 -9.93 0.61
N LEU A 219 -10.04 -10.94 -0.20
CA LEU A 219 -8.84 -11.77 -0.07
C LEU A 219 -7.65 -11.21 -0.87
N GLY A 220 -7.78 -10.04 -1.50
CA GLY A 220 -6.74 -9.44 -2.34
C GLY A 220 -6.60 -10.08 -3.72
N VAL A 221 -7.53 -10.95 -4.12
CA VAL A 221 -7.51 -11.59 -5.44
C VAL A 221 -8.05 -10.61 -6.49
N PRO A 222 -7.30 -10.34 -7.57
CA PRO A 222 -7.78 -9.50 -8.67
C PRO A 222 -9.05 -10.08 -9.32
N LEU A 223 -10.06 -9.24 -9.47
CA LEU A 223 -11.32 -9.54 -10.13
C LEU A 223 -11.36 -8.99 -11.56
N MET A 224 -10.85 -7.78 -11.71
CA MET A 224 -10.79 -7.06 -12.99
C MET A 224 -9.62 -6.08 -12.98
N MET A 225 -9.02 -5.85 -14.13
CA MET A 225 -7.99 -4.83 -14.33
C MET A 225 -8.26 -4.09 -15.64
N TRP A 226 -8.17 -2.76 -15.58
CA TRP A 226 -8.19 -1.86 -16.72
C TRP A 226 -6.85 -1.17 -16.84
N THR A 227 -6.24 -1.17 -18.00
CA THR A 227 -5.03 -0.38 -18.27
C THR A 227 -5.40 0.85 -19.08
N LEU A 228 -5.11 2.03 -18.55
CA LEU A 228 -5.34 3.30 -19.21
C LEU A 228 -4.02 4.00 -19.51
N SER A 229 -3.91 4.60 -20.68
CA SER A 229 -2.73 5.36 -21.09
C SER A 229 -3.15 6.46 -22.08
N ASP A 230 -2.40 7.53 -22.09
CA ASP A 230 -2.52 8.61 -23.06
C ASP A 230 -1.12 8.97 -23.59
N PRO A 231 -0.90 8.97 -24.90
CA PRO A 231 0.43 9.27 -25.46
C PRO A 231 1.02 10.63 -25.06
N SER A 232 0.18 11.58 -24.62
CA SER A 232 0.63 12.88 -24.13
C SER A 232 1.18 12.85 -22.70
N ASP A 233 0.98 11.75 -21.97
CA ASP A 233 1.46 11.60 -20.60
C ASP A 233 2.90 11.07 -20.57
N VAL A 234 3.83 11.89 -21.05
CA VAL A 234 5.27 11.57 -21.10
C VAL A 234 5.88 11.77 -19.72
N ILE A 235 6.48 10.69 -19.17
CA ILE A 235 7.12 10.68 -17.86
C ILE A 235 8.31 11.66 -17.84
N GLY A 236 8.39 12.47 -16.79
CA GLY A 236 9.45 13.45 -16.56
C GLY A 236 9.27 14.77 -17.30
N THR A 237 8.39 14.86 -18.28
CA THR A 237 8.09 16.13 -18.99
C THR A 237 6.69 16.65 -18.69
N THR A 238 5.68 15.81 -18.84
CA THR A 238 4.27 16.15 -18.53
C THR A 238 3.76 15.47 -17.27
N VAL A 239 4.32 14.31 -16.96
CA VAL A 239 4.00 13.53 -15.76
C VAL A 239 5.12 13.66 -14.74
N GLY A 240 4.76 14.16 -13.55
CA GLY A 240 5.57 14.11 -12.33
C GLY A 240 5.24 12.85 -11.53
N GLY A 241 4.71 13.01 -10.33
CA GLY A 241 4.36 11.89 -9.44
C GLY A 241 2.90 11.87 -9.03
N ASN A 242 2.62 11.33 -7.86
CA ASN A 242 1.29 11.36 -7.29
C ASN A 242 0.88 12.77 -6.87
N ARG A 243 -0.41 13.02 -6.85
CA ARG A 243 -0.97 14.26 -6.36
C ARG A 243 -1.95 14.06 -5.21
N TYR A 244 -3.00 13.29 -5.40
CA TYR A 244 -4.00 13.01 -4.37
C TYR A 244 -4.81 11.76 -4.72
N GLY A 245 -5.48 11.18 -3.68
CA GLY A 245 -6.62 10.29 -3.82
C GLY A 245 -7.88 10.99 -3.35
N TRP A 246 -9.02 10.80 -4.04
CA TRP A 246 -10.21 11.59 -3.79
C TRP A 246 -11.50 10.88 -4.21
N PHE A 247 -12.53 10.95 -3.35
CA PHE A 247 -13.91 10.66 -3.76
C PHE A 247 -14.44 11.86 -4.55
N ALA A 248 -14.26 11.82 -5.87
CA ALA A 248 -14.66 12.91 -6.77
C ALA A 248 -16.18 13.03 -6.89
N LEU A 249 -16.89 11.97 -6.59
CA LEU A 249 -18.32 11.87 -6.45
C LEU A 249 -18.63 10.91 -5.31
N ASP A 250 -19.56 11.27 -4.46
CA ASP A 250 -20.26 10.38 -3.54
C ASP A 250 -21.72 10.82 -3.44
N GLU A 251 -22.62 10.00 -3.98
CA GLU A 251 -24.07 10.22 -3.94
C GLU A 251 -24.74 9.35 -2.86
N PHE A 252 -23.95 8.57 -2.10
CA PHE A 252 -24.49 7.63 -1.13
C PHE A 252 -24.92 8.35 0.14
N PRO A 253 -26.18 8.24 0.56
CA PRO A 253 -26.67 8.84 1.79
C PRO A 253 -25.87 8.37 3.01
N GLY A 254 -25.24 9.31 3.72
CA GLY A 254 -24.39 9.02 4.86
C GLY A 254 -22.94 8.66 4.50
N GLY A 255 -22.58 8.75 3.22
CA GLY A 255 -21.22 8.50 2.72
C GLY A 255 -20.86 7.03 2.58
N LEU A 256 -19.69 6.79 2.04
CA LEU A 256 -19.09 5.46 1.87
C LEU A 256 -18.19 5.13 3.04
N ALA A 257 -18.17 3.87 3.44
CA ALA A 257 -17.18 3.36 4.37
C ALA A 257 -15.90 2.96 3.60
N PHE A 258 -14.73 3.37 4.11
CA PHE A 258 -13.44 3.04 3.54
C PHE A 258 -12.37 2.81 4.61
N ASP A 259 -11.30 2.09 4.25
CA ASP A 259 -10.27 1.65 5.18
C ASP A 259 -8.93 1.46 4.44
N ASN A 260 -7.83 1.21 5.17
CA ASN A 260 -6.52 0.77 4.67
C ASN A 260 -6.05 1.47 3.40
N SER A 261 -6.00 2.80 3.43
CA SER A 261 -5.45 3.55 2.31
C SER A 261 -3.93 3.55 2.35
N ALA A 262 -3.30 3.28 1.21
CA ALA A 262 -1.85 3.19 1.10
C ALA A 262 -1.33 3.83 -0.17
N LEU A 263 -0.12 4.38 -0.08
CA LEU A 263 0.73 4.66 -1.21
C LEU A 263 2.05 3.92 -1.02
N VAL A 264 2.41 3.12 -2.01
CA VAL A 264 3.63 2.32 -2.04
C VAL A 264 4.51 2.80 -3.19
N GLY A 265 5.73 3.18 -2.87
CA GLY A 265 6.71 3.73 -3.79
C GLY A 265 7.36 4.99 -3.23
N PHE A 266 8.46 5.39 -3.84
CA PHE A 266 9.17 6.59 -3.43
C PHE A 266 8.37 7.85 -3.78
N GLN A 267 8.43 8.85 -2.89
CA GLN A 267 7.88 10.18 -3.12
C GLN A 267 8.95 11.26 -2.92
N ASP A 268 9.02 12.15 -3.90
CA ASP A 268 9.77 13.41 -3.82
C ASP A 268 8.73 14.53 -3.65
N TYR A 269 8.44 14.90 -2.42
CA TYR A 269 7.33 15.79 -2.12
C TYR A 269 7.50 17.20 -2.70
N CYS A 270 6.45 17.68 -3.33
CA CYS A 270 6.34 19.08 -3.76
C CYS A 270 6.15 20.03 -2.56
N VAL A 271 5.37 19.55 -1.61
CA VAL A 271 5.15 20.19 -0.32
C VAL A 271 5.50 19.13 0.71
N ALA A 272 6.56 19.36 1.46
CA ALA A 272 6.90 18.46 2.55
C ALA A 272 5.70 18.36 3.50
N PRO A 273 5.34 17.14 3.97
CA PRO A 273 4.33 17.00 4.99
C PRO A 273 4.74 17.83 6.23
N PRO A 274 3.77 18.30 7.03
CA PRO A 274 4.10 19.06 8.22
C PRO A 274 4.96 18.22 9.16
N SER A 275 6.06 18.79 9.60
CA SER A 275 6.92 18.16 10.59
C SER A 275 6.27 18.15 11.96
N THR A 276 6.53 17.09 12.75
CA THR A 276 6.10 17.03 14.15
C THR A 276 6.85 18.09 14.95
N ALA A 277 6.14 19.02 15.56
CA ALA A 277 6.71 20.12 16.32
C ALA A 277 7.56 19.57 17.50
N GLY A 278 8.80 20.09 17.66
CA GLY A 278 9.71 19.67 18.71
C GLY A 278 10.33 18.29 18.54
N ALA A 279 10.02 17.57 17.47
CA ALA A 279 10.58 16.25 17.20
C ALA A 279 12.11 16.29 17.13
N LYS A 280 12.75 15.31 17.75
CA LYS A 280 14.18 15.07 17.64
C LYS A 280 14.45 13.58 17.50
N VAL A 281 15.22 13.22 16.49
CA VAL A 281 15.63 11.85 16.18
C VAL A 281 17.14 11.81 16.08
N THR A 282 17.75 10.88 16.78
CA THR A 282 19.20 10.64 16.71
C THR A 282 19.41 9.14 16.56
N GLY A 283 20.42 8.76 15.82
CA GLY A 283 20.75 7.34 15.69
C GLY A 283 21.98 7.11 14.85
N GLY A 284 22.51 5.92 14.99
CA GLY A 284 23.61 5.43 14.18
C GLY A 284 23.80 3.94 14.39
N GLY A 285 24.23 3.28 13.33
CA GLY A 285 24.38 1.83 13.38
C GLY A 285 24.61 1.22 12.01
N TRP A 286 24.27 -0.06 11.93
CA TRP A 286 24.36 -0.78 10.68
C TRP A 286 23.27 -1.84 10.57
N ILE A 287 22.89 -2.10 9.33
CA ILE A 287 21.93 -3.13 8.92
C ILE A 287 22.61 -4.12 7.97
N GLU A 288 22.07 -5.33 7.88
CA GLU A 288 22.44 -6.28 6.85
C GLU A 288 21.77 -5.90 5.53
N VAL A 289 22.54 -5.95 4.45
CA VAL A 289 22.08 -5.85 3.07
C VAL A 289 22.55 -7.08 2.30
N VAL A 290 21.95 -7.35 1.14
CA VAL A 290 22.36 -8.52 0.34
C VAL A 290 23.86 -8.46 0.01
N GLY A 291 24.60 -9.45 0.50
CA GLY A 291 26.04 -9.56 0.30
C GLY A 291 26.93 -8.83 1.29
N GLY A 292 26.37 -8.19 2.34
CA GLY A 292 27.19 -7.51 3.35
C GLY A 292 26.43 -6.59 4.28
N LYS A 293 26.95 -5.40 4.52
CA LYS A 293 26.39 -4.45 5.46
C LYS A 293 26.30 -3.04 4.90
N ALA A 294 25.36 -2.27 5.43
CA ALA A 294 25.30 -0.83 5.27
C ALA A 294 25.32 -0.13 6.63
N THR A 295 26.00 1.01 6.72
CA THR A 295 26.13 1.81 7.93
C THR A 295 25.42 3.15 7.77
N PHE A 296 24.91 3.71 8.87
CA PHE A 296 24.30 5.03 8.85
C PHE A 296 24.59 5.84 10.10
N GLY A 297 24.47 7.15 9.97
CA GLY A 297 24.40 8.10 11.06
C GLY A 297 23.35 9.15 10.74
N LEU A 298 22.47 9.42 11.72
CA LEU A 298 21.31 10.28 11.56
C LEU A 298 21.18 11.22 12.75
N THR A 299 20.94 12.49 12.44
CA THR A 299 20.42 13.48 13.39
C THR A 299 19.37 14.29 12.66
N ALA A 300 18.14 14.34 13.14
CA ALA A 300 17.08 15.15 12.55
C ALA A 300 16.24 15.76 13.67
N GLN A 301 15.87 17.02 13.55
CA GLN A 301 15.06 17.71 14.56
C GLN A 301 14.21 18.81 13.92
N VAL A 302 13.13 19.19 14.60
CA VAL A 302 12.32 20.35 14.28
C VAL A 302 12.58 21.44 15.32
N LYS A 303 13.27 22.50 14.90
CA LYS A 303 13.55 23.65 15.76
C LYS A 303 12.85 24.88 15.16
N ASP A 304 12.11 25.59 15.99
CA ASP A 304 11.34 26.78 15.59
C ASP A 304 10.47 26.55 14.33
N GLY A 305 9.85 25.37 14.25
CA GLY A 305 9.01 24.95 13.14
C GLY A 305 9.79 24.52 11.88
N SER A 306 11.11 24.58 11.90
CA SER A 306 11.96 24.26 10.74
C SER A 306 12.69 22.92 10.95
N PRO A 307 12.57 21.97 10.00
CA PRO A 307 13.32 20.72 10.06
C PRO A 307 14.79 20.94 9.72
N THR A 308 15.68 20.35 10.51
CA THR A 308 17.14 20.43 10.35
C THR A 308 17.81 19.13 10.72
N GLY A 309 19.00 18.88 10.23
CA GLY A 309 19.76 17.68 10.59
C GLY A 309 20.68 17.20 9.49
N ASN A 310 21.20 15.98 9.69
CA ASN A 310 22.12 15.33 8.76
C ASN A 310 21.85 13.83 8.71
N LEU A 311 21.96 13.28 7.48
CA LEU A 311 22.00 11.84 7.22
C LEU A 311 23.32 11.52 6.49
N THR A 312 24.00 10.50 6.96
CA THR A 312 25.05 9.82 6.20
C THR A 312 24.68 8.34 6.15
N TYR A 313 24.66 7.75 4.98
CA TYR A 313 24.42 6.33 4.77
C TYR A 313 25.47 5.78 3.81
N GLN A 314 25.98 4.59 4.09
CA GLN A 314 26.97 3.94 3.24
C GLN A 314 26.63 2.44 3.08
N ASP A 315 26.31 2.05 1.85
CA ASP A 315 26.25 0.66 1.45
C ASP A 315 27.65 0.21 1.01
N HIS A 316 28.26 -0.67 1.80
CA HIS A 316 29.61 -1.15 1.55
C HIS A 316 29.69 -2.17 0.42
N VAL A 317 28.57 -2.79 0.04
CA VAL A 317 28.52 -3.77 -1.07
C VAL A 317 28.44 -3.06 -2.40
N GLN A 318 27.55 -2.06 -2.52
CA GLN A 318 27.37 -1.30 -3.76
C GLN A 318 28.33 -0.09 -3.87
N ASN A 319 29.20 0.11 -2.88
CA ASN A 319 30.10 1.28 -2.78
C ASN A 319 29.33 2.60 -2.93
N ARG A 320 28.17 2.69 -2.26
CA ARG A 320 27.25 3.80 -2.36
C ARG A 320 27.28 4.62 -1.08
N THR A 321 27.61 5.90 -1.22
CA THR A 321 27.58 6.86 -0.11
C THR A 321 26.51 7.90 -0.35
N VAL A 322 25.57 8.04 0.58
CA VAL A 322 24.51 9.04 0.59
C VAL A 322 24.82 10.07 1.66
N LYS A 323 24.83 11.35 1.32
CA LYS A 323 24.99 12.46 2.27
C LYS A 323 23.89 13.47 2.06
N SER A 324 23.09 13.73 3.10
CA SER A 324 22.03 14.73 3.01
C SER A 324 22.58 16.12 2.72
N THR A 325 21.89 16.85 1.86
CA THR A 325 22.09 18.28 1.59
C THR A 325 21.03 19.12 2.30
N SER A 326 19.85 18.55 2.56
CA SER A 326 18.81 19.17 3.40
C SER A 326 17.93 18.11 4.04
N ILE A 327 17.34 18.47 5.19
CA ILE A 327 16.19 17.77 5.77
C ILE A 327 14.96 18.64 5.51
N THR A 328 13.91 18.08 4.92
CA THR A 328 12.69 18.82 4.54
C THR A 328 11.50 18.51 5.42
N ALA A 329 11.50 17.35 6.09
CA ALA A 329 10.50 17.01 7.10
C ALA A 329 11.05 16.01 8.13
N VAL A 330 10.54 16.09 9.36
CA VAL A 330 10.70 15.11 10.43
C VAL A 330 9.34 14.83 11.03
N ILE A 331 8.81 13.63 10.84
CA ILE A 331 7.46 13.23 11.24
C ILE A 331 7.60 12.10 12.23
N VAL A 332 7.11 12.28 13.46
CA VAL A 332 7.13 11.26 14.49
C VAL A 332 5.73 10.69 14.68
N ASN A 333 5.64 9.37 14.72
CA ASN A 333 4.41 8.63 14.99
C ASN A 333 4.73 7.47 15.94
N GLY A 334 4.38 7.64 17.21
CA GLY A 334 4.71 6.70 18.26
C GLY A 334 6.24 6.54 18.41
N ASN A 335 6.72 5.30 18.37
CA ASN A 335 8.14 4.97 18.43
C ASN A 335 8.84 4.96 17.05
N CYS A 336 8.20 5.44 16.01
CA CYS A 336 8.78 5.54 14.67
C CYS A 336 8.87 6.99 14.21
N ALA A 337 9.86 7.27 13.36
CA ALA A 337 10.02 8.57 12.72
C ALA A 337 10.32 8.42 11.24
N GLN A 338 9.76 9.33 10.45
CA GLN A 338 10.03 9.47 9.03
C GLN A 338 10.78 10.78 8.79
N ILE A 339 11.92 10.69 8.10
CA ILE A 339 12.78 11.81 7.79
C ILE A 339 12.88 11.94 6.28
N LEU A 340 12.52 13.09 5.75
CA LEU A 340 12.57 13.40 4.32
C LEU A 340 13.65 14.45 4.05
N GLY A 341 14.24 14.38 2.86
CA GLY A 341 15.25 15.36 2.48
C GLY A 341 15.83 15.14 1.10
N THR A 342 16.85 15.92 0.79
CA THR A 342 17.68 15.76 -0.42
C THR A 342 19.09 15.38 -0.05
N ALA A 343 19.77 14.66 -0.93
CA ALA A 343 21.12 14.13 -0.70
C ALA A 343 21.93 14.08 -2.00
N THR A 344 23.24 14.01 -1.86
CA THR A 344 24.12 13.54 -2.93
C THR A 344 24.37 12.05 -2.82
N VAL A 345 24.60 11.40 -3.95
CA VAL A 345 25.06 10.01 -4.03
C VAL A 345 26.48 10.02 -4.60
N ASN A 346 27.43 9.47 -3.85
CA ASN A 346 28.87 9.47 -4.19
C ASN A 346 29.39 10.88 -4.51
N GLY A 347 28.87 11.88 -3.78
CA GLY A 347 29.25 13.28 -3.91
C GLY A 347 28.63 14.03 -5.09
N THR A 348 27.72 13.42 -5.84
CA THR A 348 27.11 14.02 -7.04
C THR A 348 25.60 13.97 -7.02
N GLY A 349 24.95 14.82 -7.83
CA GLY A 349 23.52 14.87 -8.02
C GLY A 349 22.75 15.51 -6.86
N ALA A 350 21.42 15.53 -7.01
CA ALA A 350 20.48 15.94 -5.99
C ALA A 350 19.32 14.93 -6.02
N PHE A 351 19.33 14.00 -5.07
CA PHE A 351 18.37 12.91 -4.99
C PHE A 351 17.50 13.13 -3.75
N GLY A 352 16.20 12.94 -3.89
CA GLY A 352 15.32 12.86 -2.74
C GLY A 352 15.56 11.59 -1.95
N PHE A 353 15.41 11.65 -0.63
CA PHE A 353 15.43 10.47 0.23
C PHE A 353 14.29 10.49 1.24
N GLN A 354 13.88 9.31 1.62
CA GLN A 354 13.05 9.04 2.76
C GLN A 354 13.73 8.01 3.64
N VAL A 355 13.91 8.34 4.90
CA VAL A 355 14.38 7.41 5.94
C VAL A 355 13.25 7.18 6.92
N THR A 356 12.99 5.91 7.26
CA THR A 356 12.12 5.54 8.37
C THR A 356 12.93 4.80 9.41
N VAL A 357 12.82 5.23 10.65
CA VAL A 357 13.48 4.61 11.81
C VAL A 357 12.46 4.33 12.90
N CYS A 358 12.63 3.23 13.62
CA CYS A 358 11.83 2.93 14.81
C CYS A 358 12.75 2.57 15.98
N ASP A 359 12.48 3.22 17.10
CA ASP A 359 13.08 2.99 18.42
C ASP A 359 12.22 1.93 19.13
N ASN A 360 12.60 0.66 19.02
CA ASN A 360 11.83 -0.47 19.53
C ASN A 360 12.36 -0.99 20.88
N GLY A 361 13.47 -0.44 21.38
CA GLY A 361 14.02 -0.83 22.67
C GLY A 361 15.47 -0.43 22.92
N GLU A 362 15.87 -0.43 24.17
CA GLU A 362 17.23 -0.14 24.63
C GLU A 362 17.93 -1.39 25.17
N PRO A 363 19.09 -1.79 24.64
CA PRO A 363 19.81 -1.17 23.52
C PRO A 363 19.15 -1.50 22.17
N GLY A 364 19.25 -0.58 21.18
CA GLY A 364 18.60 -0.72 19.87
C GLY A 364 19.14 -1.83 18.97
N LYS A 365 20.27 -2.46 19.34
CA LYS A 365 20.78 -3.63 18.65
C LYS A 365 19.77 -4.77 18.69
N ASP A 366 19.47 -5.37 17.50
CA ASP A 366 18.53 -6.46 17.26
C ASP A 366 17.05 -6.12 17.58
N THR A 367 16.73 -4.84 17.85
CA THR A 367 15.37 -4.35 18.12
C THR A 367 14.97 -3.19 17.21
N ASP A 368 15.80 -2.15 17.10
CA ASP A 368 15.52 -0.97 16.30
C ASP A 368 15.58 -1.29 14.81
N THR A 369 14.87 -0.51 14.03
CA THR A 369 14.82 -0.69 12.56
C THR A 369 15.23 0.59 11.85
N PHE A 370 15.88 0.40 10.71
CA PHE A 370 16.26 1.46 9.77
C PHE A 370 15.85 1.09 8.35
N SER A 371 15.27 2.02 7.62
CA SER A 371 15.06 1.90 6.19
C SER A 371 15.39 3.20 5.48
N ILE A 372 15.85 3.11 4.25
CA ILE A 372 16.11 4.23 3.35
C ILE A 372 15.57 3.92 1.96
N SER A 373 14.92 4.90 1.33
CA SER A 373 14.51 4.88 -0.07
C SER A 373 14.98 6.17 -0.74
N MET A 374 15.46 6.05 -1.99
CA MET A 374 16.03 7.14 -2.75
C MET A 374 15.28 7.34 -4.08
N SER A 375 15.26 8.58 -4.59
CA SER A 375 14.58 8.91 -5.86
C SER A 375 15.20 8.28 -7.11
N ASP A 376 16.38 7.71 -7.01
CA ASP A 376 17.02 6.94 -8.09
C ASP A 376 16.68 5.45 -8.08
N GLY A 377 15.72 5.04 -7.22
CA GLY A 377 15.23 3.67 -7.11
C GLY A 377 15.99 2.78 -6.12
N TYR A 378 17.04 3.31 -5.46
CA TYR A 378 17.74 2.55 -4.42
C TYR A 378 16.90 2.45 -3.16
N SER A 379 16.90 1.28 -2.53
CA SER A 379 16.31 1.08 -1.20
C SER A 379 17.06 0.03 -0.40
N ALA A 380 17.08 0.20 0.92
CA ALA A 380 17.62 -0.77 1.87
C ALA A 380 16.86 -0.68 3.19
N SER A 381 16.70 -1.82 3.87
CA SER A 381 16.03 -1.87 5.17
C SER A 381 16.50 -3.05 6.00
N GLY A 382 16.42 -2.93 7.32
CA GLY A 382 16.74 -4.02 8.23
C GLY A 382 16.65 -3.63 9.69
N THR A 383 16.67 -4.64 10.55
CA THR A 383 16.89 -4.47 11.98
C THR A 383 18.37 -4.17 12.25
N LEU A 384 18.66 -3.27 13.17
CA LEU A 384 20.03 -2.92 13.53
C LEU A 384 20.78 -4.15 14.07
N ARG A 385 21.95 -4.39 13.52
CA ARG A 385 22.89 -5.41 14.02
C ARG A 385 23.93 -4.79 14.96
N GLY A 386 23.90 -3.50 15.14
CA GLY A 386 24.69 -2.70 16.07
C GLY A 386 24.34 -1.25 15.94
N GLY A 387 24.39 -0.52 17.06
CA GLY A 387 23.97 0.86 17.14
C GLY A 387 22.70 1.06 17.93
N ASN A 388 22.13 2.26 17.83
CA ASN A 388 20.92 2.66 18.55
C ASN A 388 20.19 3.78 17.80
N ILE A 389 18.87 3.85 17.95
CA ILE A 389 18.01 4.94 17.50
C ILE A 389 17.28 5.47 18.73
N GLN A 390 17.15 6.79 18.83
CA GLN A 390 16.37 7.45 19.87
C GLN A 390 15.45 8.49 19.26
N ILE A 391 14.18 8.44 19.67
CA ILE A 391 13.13 9.37 19.26
C ILE A 391 12.67 10.13 20.51
N HIS A 392 12.69 11.49 20.43
CA HIS A 392 12.40 12.38 21.56
C HIS A 392 11.26 13.34 21.23
#